data_65dd090f02b7294b68c1ad205eb5ecd2
#
_entry.id   65dd090f02b7294b68c1ad205eb5ecd2
#
_cell.length_a   1.000
_cell.length_b   1.000
_cell.length_c   1.000
_cell.angle_alpha   90.00
_cell.angle_beta   90.00
_cell.angle_gamma   90.00
#
_symmetry.space_group_name_H-M   'P 1'
#
loop_
_entity.id
_entity.type
_entity.pdbx_description
1 polymer ?
#
loop_
_entity_poly.entity_id
_entity_poly.type
_entity_poly.pdbx_seq_one_letter_code
_entity_poly.pdbx_strand_id
1 'polypeptide(L)'
;MNTKKIIIPVIVAVALALPAASCKKGPAGAKGGAKAAFDRSKIMFPVETQPVALRSLVYTVNAVGSVDAFEKVQVTARVSGVVDRVLFSEGNLARVDQVLVEIEPERYTLAVESAQAFNEKAVASLADAEAGLKRRVTVTEQNPGLIPGEEVETWRTRVAVAKSDVAQTKAALNQAKLNLHDAYVRAPFSGILQTRTVQTGAYVETGTVLATLVRRDPLLLRFKVPERDAARLKPGMKADFRVRNSEAQFSSKIVHVAESADDATRLVAVTAEVEDNRNEALRPGTFAEITVPVSSERTAPVIPQTAIRASDRGFIAYVVENDKAAERILQLGMRTADGQVEVTAGLKPGERLVIRGAEALRNGAPVKEPAAATAVAPSPDRPVPGKD
;
A
#
# COMPACT_ATOMS: atom_id res chain seq x y z
N MET A 1 8.73 -37.40 28.19
CA MET A 1 7.73 -38.00 29.13
C MET A 1 6.38 -37.57 28.60
N ASN A 2 5.79 -38.47 27.84
CA ASN A 2 4.49 -39.14 28.04
C ASN A 2 3.30 -38.17 27.93
N THR A 3 2.29 -38.36 27.14
CA THR A 3 1.59 -39.59 26.68
C THR A 3 0.65 -39.28 25.53
N LYS A 4 0.67 -40.13 24.51
CA LYS A 4 -0.34 -40.29 23.46
C LYS A 4 -1.67 -40.76 24.04
N LYS A 5 -2.81 -40.22 23.63
CA LYS A 5 -4.12 -40.92 23.73
C LYS A 5 -4.75 -41.05 22.35
N ILE A 6 -4.74 -42.28 21.90
CA ILE A 6 -5.47 -42.84 20.74
C ILE A 6 -6.90 -43.09 21.21
N ILE A 7 -7.90 -42.60 20.47
CA ILE A 7 -9.31 -43.00 20.62
C ILE A 7 -9.77 -43.61 19.28
N ILE A 8 -10.10 -44.92 19.38
CA ILE A 8 -10.67 -45.77 18.33
C ILE A 8 -12.20 -45.60 18.33
N PRO A 9 -12.87 -45.41 17.20
CA PRO A 9 -14.33 -45.49 17.16
C PRO A 9 -14.83 -46.92 16.99
N VAL A 10 -15.77 -47.31 17.85
CA VAL A 10 -16.50 -48.55 17.85
C VAL A 10 -17.56 -48.53 16.74
N ILE A 11 -17.49 -49.55 15.87
CA ILE A 11 -18.50 -49.87 14.86
C ILE A 11 -19.60 -50.69 15.55
N VAL A 12 -20.84 -50.18 15.54
CA VAL A 12 -22.04 -50.96 15.89
C VAL A 12 -22.80 -51.27 14.62
N ALA A 13 -22.76 -52.55 14.24
CA ALA A 13 -23.59 -53.15 13.22
C ALA A 13 -24.95 -53.55 13.83
N VAL A 14 -26.04 -53.02 13.29
CA VAL A 14 -27.41 -53.51 13.59
C VAL A 14 -27.98 -54.11 12.33
N ALA A 15 -28.08 -55.45 12.37
CA ALA A 15 -28.82 -56.24 11.43
C ALA A 15 -30.32 -56.22 11.83
N LEU A 16 -31.23 -55.92 10.90
CA LEU A 16 -32.63 -56.18 11.11
C LEU A 16 -33.26 -56.88 9.90
N ALA A 17 -33.89 -57.95 10.25
CA ALA A 17 -34.45 -58.99 9.39
C ALA A 17 -35.73 -58.55 8.63
N LEU A 18 -35.90 -59.11 7.43
CA LEU A 18 -37.13 -59.12 6.66
C LEU A 18 -38.11 -60.18 7.24
N PRO A 19 -39.42 -59.94 7.08
CA PRO A 19 -40.35 -61.06 6.82
C PRO A 19 -41.00 -60.99 5.45
N ALA A 20 -40.97 -62.08 4.77
CA ALA A 20 -41.74 -62.40 3.60
C ALA A 20 -43.22 -62.77 3.97
N ALA A 21 -44.17 -62.26 3.22
CA ALA A 21 -45.52 -62.79 3.18
C ALA A 21 -46.14 -62.58 1.80
N SER A 22 -46.11 -63.57 1.03
CA SER A 22 -47.22 -64.44 0.56
C SER A 22 -48.26 -63.79 -0.38
N CYS A 23 -48.22 -64.32 -1.59
CA CYS A 23 -49.21 -64.17 -2.70
C CYS A 23 -50.62 -64.52 -2.34
N LYS A 24 -51.61 -63.76 -2.91
CA LYS A 24 -52.91 -64.27 -3.25
C LYS A 24 -53.40 -63.74 -4.60
N LYS A 25 -53.63 -64.66 -5.53
CA LYS A 25 -54.27 -64.47 -6.85
C LYS A 25 -55.78 -64.26 -6.68
N GLY A 26 -56.33 -63.43 -7.56
CA GLY A 26 -57.78 -63.35 -7.83
C GLY A 26 -58.05 -62.38 -9.01
N PRO A 27 -59.11 -62.55 -9.77
CA PRO A 27 -59.02 -62.71 -11.23
C PRO A 27 -59.38 -61.45 -12.05
N ALA A 28 -59.14 -61.55 -13.33
CA ALA A 28 -59.28 -60.67 -14.46
C ALA A 28 -60.62 -59.92 -14.56
N GLY A 29 -60.54 -58.62 -14.91
CA GLY A 29 -61.65 -57.81 -15.42
C GLY A 29 -61.09 -56.70 -16.32
N ALA A 30 -61.23 -56.87 -17.60
CA ALA A 30 -60.85 -55.93 -18.65
C ALA A 30 -61.71 -54.67 -18.61
N LYS A 31 -61.06 -53.52 -18.85
CA LYS A 31 -61.61 -52.50 -19.78
C LYS A 31 -60.56 -51.42 -20.00
N GLY A 32 -60.27 -51.19 -21.27
CA GLY A 32 -59.28 -50.24 -21.77
C GLY A 32 -59.55 -48.78 -21.31
N GLY A 33 -58.53 -48.18 -20.72
CA GLY A 33 -58.39 -46.75 -20.58
C GLY A 33 -57.23 -46.34 -21.46
N ALA A 34 -57.49 -45.66 -22.54
CA ALA A 34 -56.50 -45.05 -23.39
C ALA A 34 -55.60 -44.14 -22.52
N LYS A 35 -54.36 -44.51 -22.34
CA LYS A 35 -53.35 -43.58 -21.85
C LYS A 35 -53.27 -42.46 -22.86
N ALA A 36 -53.88 -41.31 -22.56
CA ALA A 36 -53.61 -40.07 -23.25
C ALA A 36 -52.10 -39.87 -23.12
N ALA A 37 -51.39 -40.05 -24.19
CA ALA A 37 -50.00 -39.63 -24.31
C ALA A 37 -50.04 -38.13 -24.12
N PHE A 38 -49.58 -37.66 -22.95
CA PHE A 38 -49.34 -36.23 -22.71
C PHE A 38 -48.32 -35.82 -23.77
N ASP A 39 -48.80 -35.09 -24.75
CA ASP A 39 -47.96 -34.49 -25.81
C ASP A 39 -47.11 -33.43 -25.17
N ARG A 40 -45.94 -33.82 -24.73
CA ARG A 40 -44.91 -32.93 -24.10
C ARG A 40 -44.44 -31.78 -25.02
N SER A 41 -44.83 -31.83 -26.30
CA SER A 41 -44.47 -30.78 -27.28
C SER A 41 -45.27 -29.50 -27.13
N LYS A 42 -46.34 -29.47 -26.29
CA LYS A 42 -47.21 -28.31 -26.07
C LYS A 42 -46.98 -27.58 -24.73
N ILE A 43 -46.00 -28.02 -23.92
CA ILE A 43 -45.69 -27.31 -22.68
C ILE A 43 -44.83 -26.10 -23.03
N MET A 44 -45.39 -24.91 -23.08
CA MET A 44 -44.66 -23.66 -23.21
C MET A 44 -44.15 -23.22 -21.83
N PHE A 45 -42.83 -22.97 -21.74
CA PHE A 45 -42.22 -22.49 -20.51
C PHE A 45 -42.27 -20.96 -20.46
N PRO A 46 -42.87 -20.37 -19.40
CA PRO A 46 -42.82 -18.92 -19.24
C PRO A 46 -41.40 -18.45 -18.93
N VAL A 47 -40.90 -17.49 -19.70
CA VAL A 47 -39.53 -16.95 -19.54
C VAL A 47 -39.54 -15.45 -19.60
N GLU A 48 -38.74 -14.80 -18.77
CA GLU A 48 -38.42 -13.37 -18.90
C GLU A 48 -37.16 -13.22 -19.72
N THR A 49 -37.22 -12.34 -20.74
CA THR A 49 -36.07 -12.07 -21.61
C THR A 49 -35.61 -10.63 -21.49
N GLN A 50 -34.31 -10.43 -21.71
CA GLN A 50 -33.68 -9.12 -21.81
C GLN A 50 -32.74 -9.11 -23.02
N PRO A 51 -32.69 -8.04 -23.82
CA PRO A 51 -31.71 -7.93 -24.90
C PRO A 51 -30.29 -7.87 -24.32
N VAL A 52 -29.35 -8.58 -24.95
CA VAL A 52 -27.93 -8.49 -24.59
C VAL A 52 -27.41 -7.09 -24.87
N ALA A 53 -27.07 -6.36 -23.82
CA ALA A 53 -26.60 -4.98 -23.90
C ALA A 53 -25.10 -4.93 -24.15
N LEU A 54 -24.66 -3.95 -24.94
CA LEU A 54 -23.27 -3.55 -25.03
C LEU A 54 -22.96 -2.54 -23.93
N ARG A 55 -21.90 -2.78 -23.18
CA ARG A 55 -21.37 -1.82 -22.19
C ARG A 55 -19.90 -1.55 -22.41
N SER A 56 -19.53 -0.33 -22.12
CA SER A 56 -18.13 0.03 -22.00
C SER A 56 -17.55 -0.52 -20.72
N LEU A 57 -16.51 -1.30 -20.82
CA LEU A 57 -15.84 -1.98 -19.70
C LEU A 57 -14.40 -1.53 -19.61
N VAL A 58 -13.98 -1.15 -18.41
CA VAL A 58 -12.59 -0.88 -18.06
C VAL A 58 -12.19 -1.90 -17.00
N TYR A 59 -11.11 -2.62 -17.25
CA TYR A 59 -10.55 -3.52 -16.23
C TYR A 59 -9.89 -2.67 -15.16
N THR A 60 -10.34 -2.80 -13.91
CA THR A 60 -9.80 -2.08 -12.77
C THR A 60 -9.19 -3.03 -11.75
N VAL A 61 -8.05 -2.66 -11.21
CA VAL A 61 -7.47 -3.29 -10.03
C VAL A 61 -7.90 -2.48 -8.81
N ASN A 62 -8.62 -3.13 -7.89
CA ASN A 62 -9.04 -2.52 -6.64
C ASN A 62 -8.08 -2.97 -5.52
N ALA A 63 -7.64 -2.01 -4.72
CA ALA A 63 -6.74 -2.24 -3.61
C ALA A 63 -7.09 -1.34 -2.43
N VAL A 64 -6.55 -1.67 -1.28
CA VAL A 64 -6.61 -0.84 -0.08
C VAL A 64 -5.20 -0.43 0.32
N GLY A 65 -5.07 0.77 0.87
CA GLY A 65 -3.78 1.30 1.25
C GLY A 65 -3.89 2.47 2.20
N SER A 66 -2.80 3.22 2.34
CA SER A 66 -2.72 4.41 3.16
C SER A 66 -2.07 5.57 2.42
N VAL A 67 -2.51 6.76 2.78
CA VAL A 67 -1.80 7.99 2.41
C VAL A 67 -0.66 8.17 3.41
N ASP A 68 0.56 8.26 2.92
CA ASP A 68 1.74 8.44 3.75
C ASP A 68 2.42 9.77 3.45
N ALA A 69 3.18 10.26 4.41
CA ALA A 69 4.07 11.38 4.18
C ALA A 69 5.22 10.96 3.25
N PHE A 70 5.73 11.90 2.46
CA PHE A 70 6.91 11.68 1.65
C PHE A 70 8.10 11.23 2.51
N GLU A 71 8.30 11.94 3.61
CA GLU A 71 9.38 11.68 4.55
C GLU A 71 8.92 11.94 5.98
N LYS A 72 9.27 11.02 6.89
CA LYS A 72 9.01 11.13 8.33
C LYS A 72 10.28 10.76 9.08
N VAL A 73 10.83 11.71 9.82
CA VAL A 73 12.08 11.55 10.56
C VAL A 73 11.87 11.89 12.03
N GLN A 74 12.43 11.07 12.89
CA GLN A 74 12.58 11.37 14.31
C GLN A 74 13.87 12.19 14.48
N VAL A 75 13.74 13.44 14.89
CA VAL A 75 14.86 14.31 15.23
C VAL A 75 15.37 13.93 16.60
N THR A 76 16.62 13.47 16.68
CA THR A 76 17.23 12.98 17.92
C THR A 76 18.37 13.87 18.38
N ALA A 77 18.63 13.88 19.70
CA ALA A 77 19.82 14.49 20.27
C ALA A 77 21.08 13.75 19.82
N ARG A 78 22.12 14.49 19.40
CA ARG A 78 23.43 13.94 19.05
C ARG A 78 24.47 14.13 20.15
N VAL A 79 24.15 15.00 21.11
CA VAL A 79 24.95 15.25 22.30
C VAL A 79 24.06 15.12 23.54
N SER A 80 24.67 14.84 24.69
CA SER A 80 23.96 14.75 25.98
C SER A 80 24.02 16.07 26.75
N GLY A 81 22.98 16.40 27.47
CA GLY A 81 22.94 17.58 28.32
C GLY A 81 21.52 17.99 28.69
N VAL A 82 21.39 19.11 29.41
CA VAL A 82 20.11 19.70 29.74
C VAL A 82 19.61 20.55 28.56
N VAL A 83 18.33 20.46 28.28
CA VAL A 83 17.68 21.29 27.24
C VAL A 83 17.46 22.69 27.77
N ASP A 84 18.18 23.65 27.24
CA ASP A 84 18.04 25.05 27.64
C ASP A 84 16.79 25.67 27.05
N ARG A 85 16.56 25.45 25.76
CA ARG A 85 15.42 26.03 25.03
C ARG A 85 14.87 25.08 23.99
N VAL A 86 13.52 25.08 23.88
CA VAL A 86 12.78 24.45 22.78
C VAL A 86 12.13 25.58 21.97
N LEU A 87 12.53 25.73 20.71
CA LEU A 87 12.19 26.86 19.84
C LEU A 87 11.04 26.54 18.86
N PHE A 88 10.25 25.51 19.12
CA PHE A 88 9.12 25.13 18.29
C PHE A 88 7.92 24.68 19.11
N SER A 89 6.76 24.64 18.45
CA SER A 89 5.54 24.03 18.94
C SER A 89 5.04 22.98 17.94
N GLU A 90 4.23 22.03 18.41
CA GLU A 90 3.58 21.04 17.56
C GLU A 90 2.69 21.72 16.52
N GLY A 91 2.70 21.23 15.30
CA GLY A 91 1.99 21.81 14.15
C GLY A 91 2.75 22.92 13.43
N ASN A 92 3.85 23.43 13.97
CA ASN A 92 4.63 24.48 13.31
C ASN A 92 5.37 23.96 12.08
N LEU A 93 5.46 24.79 11.06
CA LEU A 93 6.33 24.57 9.90
C LEU A 93 7.78 24.88 10.29
N ALA A 94 8.67 23.94 10.15
CA ALA A 94 10.11 24.12 10.26
C ALA A 94 10.75 24.22 8.88
N ARG A 95 11.75 25.10 8.75
CA ARG A 95 12.60 25.20 7.56
C ARG A 95 13.83 24.31 7.73
N VAL A 96 14.41 23.88 6.61
CA VAL A 96 15.70 23.19 6.66
C VAL A 96 16.72 24.02 7.43
N ASP A 97 17.53 23.38 8.25
CA ASP A 97 18.59 23.95 9.09
C ASP A 97 18.13 24.91 10.22
N GLN A 98 16.80 25.04 10.41
CA GLN A 98 16.25 25.79 11.52
C GLN A 98 16.57 25.11 12.85
N VAL A 99 17.09 25.88 13.83
CA VAL A 99 17.31 25.38 15.20
C VAL A 99 15.98 25.08 15.87
N LEU A 100 15.84 23.89 16.39
CA LEU A 100 14.65 23.40 17.07
C LEU A 100 14.86 23.32 18.58
N VAL A 101 16.03 22.83 19.02
CA VAL A 101 16.37 22.60 20.42
C VAL A 101 17.81 23.04 20.67
N GLU A 102 18.06 23.64 21.82
CA GLU A 102 19.37 23.99 22.31
C GLU A 102 19.70 23.15 23.56
N ILE A 103 20.84 22.44 23.52
CA ILE A 103 21.28 21.54 24.57
C ILE A 103 22.61 22.09 25.17
N GLU A 104 22.53 22.78 26.28
CA GLU A 104 23.68 23.36 27.01
C GLU A 104 24.77 23.98 26.10
N PRO A 105 24.44 24.90 25.18
CA PRO A 105 25.41 25.45 24.22
C PRO A 105 26.59 26.14 24.89
N GLU A 106 26.41 26.75 26.06
CA GLU A 106 27.50 27.39 26.81
C GLU A 106 28.59 26.35 27.21
N ARG A 107 28.21 25.18 27.69
CA ARG A 107 29.16 24.14 28.06
C ARG A 107 29.99 23.69 26.86
N TYR A 108 29.37 23.56 25.72
CA TYR A 108 30.06 23.16 24.49
C TYR A 108 30.90 24.30 23.91
N THR A 109 30.50 25.56 24.09
CA THR A 109 31.31 26.72 23.71
C THR A 109 32.60 26.78 24.54
N LEU A 110 32.51 26.62 25.86
CA LEU A 110 33.70 26.55 26.71
C LEU A 110 34.64 25.39 26.38
N ALA A 111 34.07 24.26 25.94
CA ALA A 111 34.89 23.12 25.47
C ALA A 111 35.63 23.46 24.17
N VAL A 112 35.01 24.21 23.24
CA VAL A 112 35.68 24.68 22.02
C VAL A 112 36.79 25.69 22.38
N GLU A 113 36.54 26.66 23.24
CA GLU A 113 37.56 27.62 23.68
C GLU A 113 38.74 26.92 24.33
N SER A 114 38.53 25.97 25.20
CA SER A 114 39.59 25.19 25.83
C SER A 114 40.40 24.39 24.79
N ALA A 115 39.75 23.70 23.88
CA ALA A 115 40.43 22.93 22.80
C ALA A 115 41.20 23.86 21.84
N GLN A 116 40.69 25.10 21.60
CA GLN A 116 41.38 26.09 20.79
C GLN A 116 42.65 26.57 21.47
N ALA A 117 42.61 26.88 22.78
CA ALA A 117 43.80 27.26 23.52
C ALA A 117 44.91 26.18 23.52
N PHE A 118 44.50 24.90 23.65
CA PHE A 118 45.45 23.80 23.53
C PHE A 118 46.08 23.68 22.12
N ASN A 119 45.29 23.88 21.08
CA ASN A 119 45.81 23.86 19.70
C ASN A 119 46.75 25.06 19.46
N GLU A 120 46.44 26.26 19.92
CA GLU A 120 47.29 27.42 19.80
C GLU A 120 48.64 27.22 20.52
N LYS A 121 48.65 26.62 21.72
CA LYS A 121 49.85 26.23 22.43
C LYS A 121 50.69 25.24 21.63
N ALA A 122 50.06 24.22 21.03
CA ALA A 122 50.80 23.24 20.21
C ALA A 122 51.40 23.87 18.95
N VAL A 123 50.68 24.79 18.30
CA VAL A 123 51.16 25.56 17.15
C VAL A 123 52.36 26.42 17.53
N ALA A 124 52.31 27.12 18.67
CA ALA A 124 53.45 27.91 19.16
C ALA A 124 54.68 27.03 19.47
N SER A 125 54.49 25.84 20.07
CA SER A 125 55.52 24.86 20.33
C SER A 125 56.19 24.32 19.02
N LEU A 126 55.38 24.07 18.00
CA LEU A 126 55.89 23.69 16.68
C LEU A 126 56.74 24.83 16.08
N ALA A 127 56.26 26.05 16.11
CA ALA A 127 56.99 27.21 15.58
C ALA A 127 58.35 27.38 16.27
N ASP A 128 58.43 27.22 17.62
CA ASP A 128 59.71 27.26 18.33
C ASP A 128 60.66 26.10 17.91
N ALA A 129 60.12 24.88 17.82
CA ALA A 129 60.89 23.71 17.36
C ALA A 129 61.44 23.90 15.92
N GLU A 130 60.62 24.44 15.01
CA GLU A 130 61.02 24.72 13.62
C GLU A 130 62.07 25.85 13.57
N ALA A 131 61.90 26.92 14.35
CA ALA A 131 62.90 27.99 14.46
C ALA A 131 64.22 27.46 15.05
N GLY A 132 64.15 26.58 16.05
CA GLY A 132 65.31 25.88 16.63
C GLY A 132 66.05 25.01 15.63
N LEU A 133 65.35 24.21 14.84
CA LEU A 133 65.91 23.41 13.78
C LEU A 133 66.56 24.30 12.69
N LYS A 134 65.85 25.33 12.22
CA LYS A 134 66.32 26.25 11.21
C LYS A 134 67.66 26.90 11.59
N ARG A 135 67.78 27.41 12.82
CA ARG A 135 69.04 27.99 13.32
C ARG A 135 70.19 26.98 13.25
N ARG A 136 69.99 25.71 13.63
CA ARG A 136 71.02 24.68 13.63
C ARG A 136 71.46 24.27 12.24
N VAL A 137 70.51 24.08 11.35
CA VAL A 137 70.76 23.75 9.95
C VAL A 137 71.61 24.88 9.29
N THR A 138 71.18 26.14 9.48
CA THR A 138 71.90 27.27 8.93
C THR A 138 73.36 27.33 9.45
N VAL A 139 73.58 27.10 10.76
CA VAL A 139 74.99 27.09 11.33
C VAL A 139 75.81 25.91 10.78
N THR A 140 75.17 24.73 10.62
CA THR A 140 75.87 23.55 10.05
C THR A 140 76.26 23.76 8.60
N GLU A 141 75.43 24.46 7.80
CA GLU A 141 75.70 24.81 6.40
C GLU A 141 76.87 25.85 6.29
N GLN A 142 76.90 26.86 7.19
CA GLN A 142 77.89 27.87 7.18
C GLN A 142 79.20 27.42 7.77
N ASN A 143 79.23 26.54 8.75
CA ASN A 143 80.37 26.02 9.45
C ASN A 143 80.33 24.49 9.63
N PRO A 144 80.74 23.70 8.64
CA PRO A 144 80.63 22.23 8.73
C PRO A 144 81.45 21.69 9.90
N GLY A 145 80.83 20.87 10.76
CA GLY A 145 81.52 20.26 11.93
C GLY A 145 81.35 21.03 13.26
N LEU A 146 80.71 22.22 13.27
CA LEU A 146 80.51 22.99 14.49
C LEU A 146 79.35 22.43 15.35
N ILE A 147 78.35 21.85 14.71
CA ILE A 147 77.21 21.18 15.37
C ILE A 147 77.24 19.70 15.04
N PRO A 148 77.20 18.77 16.05
CA PRO A 148 77.11 17.34 15.80
C PRO A 148 75.79 16.98 14.99
N GLY A 149 75.95 16.10 14.00
CA GLY A 149 74.76 15.66 13.21
C GLY A 149 73.64 15.07 14.03
N GLU A 150 73.95 14.43 15.14
CA GLU A 150 72.97 13.90 16.12
C GLU A 150 72.08 15.02 16.71
N GLU A 151 72.61 16.19 16.94
CA GLU A 151 71.84 17.34 17.46
C GLU A 151 70.84 17.82 16.43
N VAL A 152 71.19 17.88 15.16
CA VAL A 152 70.30 18.24 14.06
C VAL A 152 69.17 17.22 13.94
N GLU A 153 69.50 15.90 14.01
CA GLU A 153 68.45 14.83 14.01
C GLU A 153 67.57 14.89 15.22
N THR A 154 68.08 15.20 16.39
CA THR A 154 67.27 15.44 17.60
C THR A 154 66.25 16.55 17.40
N TRP A 155 66.62 17.65 16.76
CA TRP A 155 65.72 18.75 16.46
C TRP A 155 64.73 18.42 15.35
N ARG A 156 65.11 17.62 14.36
CA ARG A 156 64.17 17.09 13.34
C ARG A 156 63.09 16.24 14.02
N THR A 157 63.52 15.37 14.95
CA THR A 157 62.57 14.56 15.71
C THR A 157 61.62 15.41 16.57
N ARG A 158 62.15 16.50 17.23
CA ARG A 158 61.32 17.45 17.97
C ARG A 158 60.28 18.14 17.09
N VAL A 159 60.65 18.57 15.89
CA VAL A 159 59.69 19.16 14.93
C VAL A 159 58.62 18.11 14.51
N ALA A 160 59.04 16.86 14.25
CA ALA A 160 58.10 15.80 13.89
C ALA A 160 57.10 15.51 15.02
N VAL A 161 57.58 15.47 16.28
CA VAL A 161 56.71 15.29 17.47
C VAL A 161 55.77 16.48 17.61
N ALA A 162 56.26 17.73 17.58
CA ALA A 162 55.44 18.92 17.71
C ALA A 162 54.38 19.03 16.59
N LYS A 163 54.71 18.60 15.36
CA LYS A 163 53.78 18.54 14.25
C LYS A 163 52.67 17.53 14.49
N SER A 164 53.01 16.38 15.09
CA SER A 164 52.01 15.37 15.49
C SER A 164 51.08 15.89 16.60
N ASP A 165 51.65 16.64 17.58
CA ASP A 165 50.86 17.28 18.65
C ASP A 165 49.85 18.31 18.09
N VAL A 166 50.27 19.12 17.12
CA VAL A 166 49.36 20.06 16.42
C VAL A 166 48.27 19.29 15.71
N ALA A 167 48.57 18.18 15.03
CA ALA A 167 47.54 17.38 14.37
C ALA A 167 46.54 16.78 15.37
N GLN A 168 47.01 16.28 16.50
CA GLN A 168 46.18 15.74 17.57
C GLN A 168 45.27 16.82 18.20
N THR A 169 45.84 17.98 18.58
CA THR A 169 45.04 19.07 19.19
C THR A 169 44.06 19.68 18.21
N LYS A 170 44.41 19.77 16.93
CA LYS A 170 43.50 20.20 15.87
C LYS A 170 42.30 19.24 15.71
N ALA A 171 42.54 17.92 15.80
CA ALA A 171 41.46 16.93 15.78
C ALA A 171 40.55 17.08 16.99
N ALA A 172 41.09 17.31 18.20
CA ALA A 172 40.32 17.57 19.41
C ALA A 172 39.46 18.86 19.27
N LEU A 173 40.03 19.94 18.71
CA LEU A 173 39.29 21.17 18.44
C LEU A 173 38.15 20.96 17.46
N ASN A 174 38.39 20.18 16.38
CA ASN A 174 37.34 19.87 15.42
C ASN A 174 36.19 19.06 16.06
N GLN A 175 36.52 18.10 16.94
CA GLN A 175 35.55 17.34 17.71
C GLN A 175 34.70 18.23 18.63
N ALA A 176 35.34 19.17 19.35
CA ALA A 176 34.64 20.13 20.19
C ALA A 176 33.69 21.03 19.39
N LYS A 177 34.14 21.50 18.21
CA LYS A 177 33.32 22.28 17.28
C LYS A 177 32.13 21.47 16.76
N LEU A 178 32.29 20.21 16.44
CA LEU A 178 31.19 19.33 16.02
C LEU A 178 30.18 19.15 17.14
N ASN A 179 30.63 18.93 18.37
CA ASN A 179 29.74 18.80 19.53
C ASN A 179 28.95 20.11 19.77
N LEU A 180 29.57 21.26 19.64
CA LEU A 180 28.88 22.55 19.74
C LEU A 180 27.85 22.72 18.61
N HIS A 181 28.18 22.33 17.39
CA HIS A 181 27.24 22.33 16.28
C HIS A 181 26.02 21.44 16.57
N ASP A 182 26.27 20.25 17.11
CA ASP A 182 25.24 19.26 17.42
C ASP A 182 24.45 19.62 18.69
N ALA A 183 24.94 20.54 19.55
CA ALA A 183 24.21 21.12 20.66
C ALA A 183 23.01 21.98 20.20
N TYR A 184 23.10 22.52 18.98
CA TYR A 184 21.98 23.17 18.30
C TYR A 184 21.30 22.16 17.38
N VAL A 185 20.30 21.45 17.88
CA VAL A 185 19.57 20.47 17.09
C VAL A 185 18.74 21.15 16.02
N ARG A 186 18.94 20.77 14.76
CA ARG A 186 18.36 21.43 13.59
C ARG A 186 17.43 20.52 12.82
N ALA A 187 16.49 21.12 12.06
CA ALA A 187 15.62 20.42 11.16
C ALA A 187 16.41 19.93 9.92
N PRO A 188 16.39 18.60 9.60
CA PRO A 188 17.13 18.08 8.46
C PRO A 188 16.51 18.45 7.10
N PHE A 189 15.22 18.79 7.08
CA PHE A 189 14.48 19.27 5.90
C PHE A 189 13.31 20.15 6.32
N SER A 190 12.69 20.84 5.37
CA SER A 190 11.50 21.64 5.64
C SER A 190 10.26 20.76 5.77
N GLY A 191 9.50 20.91 6.85
CA GLY A 191 8.32 20.06 7.12
C GLY A 191 7.55 20.54 8.35
N ILE A 192 6.52 19.79 8.73
CA ILE A 192 5.69 20.07 9.90
C ILE A 192 6.19 19.25 11.09
N LEU A 193 6.36 19.92 12.22
CA LEU A 193 6.69 19.27 13.50
C LEU A 193 5.43 18.64 14.09
N GLN A 194 5.36 17.31 14.01
CA GLN A 194 4.17 16.54 14.39
C GLN A 194 4.06 16.35 15.89
N THR A 195 5.19 16.01 16.54
CA THR A 195 5.23 15.74 17.98
C THR A 195 6.41 16.46 18.63
N ARG A 196 6.24 16.85 19.88
CA ARG A 196 7.27 17.38 20.77
C ARG A 196 7.38 16.45 21.98
N THR A 197 8.51 15.74 22.10
CA THR A 197 8.73 14.76 23.20
C THR A 197 9.65 15.31 24.29
N VAL A 198 10.19 16.51 24.11
CA VAL A 198 11.15 17.13 25.03
C VAL A 198 10.61 18.43 25.60
N GLN A 199 11.03 18.76 26.83
CA GLN A 199 10.69 19.99 27.52
C GLN A 199 11.97 20.74 27.95
N THR A 200 11.86 22.06 28.10
CA THR A 200 12.93 22.90 28.69
C THR A 200 13.25 22.40 30.10
N GLY A 201 14.53 22.28 30.42
CA GLY A 201 15.03 21.72 31.67
C GLY A 201 15.16 20.19 31.73
N ALA A 202 14.69 19.47 30.69
CA ALA A 202 14.86 18.02 30.64
C ALA A 202 16.31 17.66 30.31
N TYR A 203 16.84 16.62 30.95
CA TYR A 203 18.12 16.02 30.58
C TYR A 203 17.90 15.01 29.45
N VAL A 204 18.72 15.09 28.40
CA VAL A 204 18.67 14.20 27.24
C VAL A 204 20.01 13.51 27.01
N GLU A 205 19.95 12.26 26.57
CA GLU A 205 21.10 11.50 26.14
C GLU A 205 21.20 11.42 24.61
N THR A 206 22.36 11.10 24.09
CA THR A 206 22.54 10.87 22.65
C THR A 206 21.58 9.77 22.16
N GLY A 207 20.81 10.06 21.11
CA GLY A 207 19.79 9.16 20.57
C GLY A 207 18.36 9.43 21.09
N THR A 208 18.20 10.27 22.14
CA THR A 208 16.86 10.64 22.63
C THR A 208 16.07 11.35 21.54
N VAL A 209 14.83 10.90 21.28
CA VAL A 209 13.92 11.54 20.31
C VAL A 209 13.39 12.84 20.91
N LEU A 210 13.56 13.94 20.19
CA LEU A 210 13.15 15.30 20.61
C LEU A 210 11.88 15.75 19.91
N ALA A 211 11.74 15.42 18.63
CA ALA A 211 10.62 15.78 17.79
C ALA A 211 10.41 14.78 16.67
N THR A 212 9.23 14.76 16.08
CA THR A 212 8.97 14.10 14.79
C THR A 212 8.71 15.15 13.73
N LEU A 213 9.51 15.14 12.67
CA LEU A 213 9.38 16.04 11.54
C LEU A 213 8.81 15.26 10.33
N VAL A 214 7.81 15.85 9.68
CA VAL A 214 7.07 15.21 8.58
C VAL A 214 7.03 16.14 7.38
N ARG A 215 7.46 15.64 6.22
CA ARG A 215 7.26 16.29 4.92
C ARG A 215 6.00 15.74 4.28
N ARG A 216 5.03 16.62 4.02
CA ARG A 216 3.73 16.25 3.46
C ARG A 216 3.64 16.48 1.96
N ASP A 217 4.58 17.16 1.36
CA ASP A 217 4.57 17.50 -0.06
C ASP A 217 5.82 16.91 -0.76
N PRO A 218 5.59 16.01 -1.75
CA PRO A 218 4.34 15.38 -2.14
C PRO A 218 3.84 14.34 -1.12
N LEU A 219 2.54 14.04 -1.08
CA LEU A 219 2.01 12.89 -0.35
C LEU A 219 2.18 11.63 -1.18
N LEU A 220 2.41 10.51 -0.52
CA LEU A 220 2.51 9.19 -1.15
C LEU A 220 1.28 8.34 -0.83
N LEU A 221 0.78 7.63 -1.82
CA LEU A 221 -0.22 6.60 -1.67
C LEU A 221 0.48 5.24 -1.73
N ARG A 222 0.46 4.49 -0.63
CA ARG A 222 1.06 3.16 -0.55
C ARG A 222 0.00 2.11 -0.43
N PHE A 223 0.03 1.12 -1.31
CA PHE A 223 -0.92 0.02 -1.32
C PHE A 223 -0.28 -1.29 -1.77
N LYS A 224 -0.97 -2.39 -1.51
CA LYS A 224 -0.52 -3.72 -1.91
C LYS A 224 -1.55 -4.37 -2.81
N VAL A 225 -1.09 -5.06 -3.84
CA VAL A 225 -1.93 -5.78 -4.80
C VAL A 225 -1.47 -7.24 -4.94
N PRO A 226 -2.37 -8.17 -5.27
CA PRO A 226 -1.98 -9.55 -5.60
C PRO A 226 -1.00 -9.60 -6.79
N GLU A 227 -0.07 -10.55 -6.79
CA GLU A 227 0.95 -10.74 -7.83
C GLU A 227 0.35 -10.78 -9.24
N ARG A 228 -0.77 -11.49 -9.42
CA ARG A 228 -1.49 -11.58 -10.71
C ARG A 228 -1.94 -10.24 -11.26
N ASP A 229 -2.27 -9.28 -10.38
CA ASP A 229 -2.75 -7.96 -10.76
C ASP A 229 -1.57 -6.98 -10.91
N ALA A 230 -0.49 -7.19 -10.13
CA ALA A 230 0.73 -6.39 -10.20
C ALA A 230 1.39 -6.42 -11.58
N ALA A 231 1.35 -7.56 -12.27
CA ALA A 231 1.90 -7.71 -13.62
C ALA A 231 1.28 -6.74 -14.65
N ARG A 232 0.10 -6.19 -14.36
CA ARG A 232 -0.61 -5.23 -15.22
C ARG A 232 -0.33 -3.79 -14.85
N LEU A 233 0.24 -3.53 -13.68
CA LEU A 233 0.56 -2.20 -13.19
C LEU A 233 1.92 -1.75 -13.70
N LYS A 234 2.01 -0.49 -14.11
CA LYS A 234 3.27 0.10 -14.60
C LYS A 234 3.44 1.50 -14.00
N PRO A 235 4.68 1.92 -13.74
CA PRO A 235 4.96 3.30 -13.42
C PRO A 235 4.37 4.24 -14.49
N GLY A 236 3.83 5.38 -14.03
CA GLY A 236 3.17 6.35 -14.88
C GLY A 236 1.65 6.18 -15.00
N MET A 237 1.07 5.05 -14.60
CA MET A 237 -0.38 4.85 -14.60
C MET A 237 -1.05 5.70 -13.51
N LYS A 238 -2.26 6.19 -13.82
CA LYS A 238 -3.11 6.87 -12.84
C LYS A 238 -3.76 5.87 -11.90
N ALA A 239 -3.85 6.24 -10.63
CA ALA A 239 -4.59 5.52 -9.61
C ALA A 239 -5.50 6.50 -8.89
N ASP A 240 -6.80 6.30 -9.03
CA ASP A 240 -7.80 7.09 -8.32
C ASP A 240 -8.04 6.48 -6.96
N PHE A 241 -8.24 7.30 -5.94
CA PHE A 241 -8.51 6.82 -4.60
C PHE A 241 -9.52 7.68 -3.86
N ARG A 242 -10.18 7.06 -2.88
CA ARG A 242 -11.10 7.71 -1.96
C ARG A 242 -10.64 7.45 -0.53
N VAL A 243 -10.83 8.44 0.33
CA VAL A 243 -10.60 8.29 1.76
C VAL A 243 -11.92 8.14 2.49
N ARG A 244 -11.96 7.30 3.53
CA ARG A 244 -13.18 6.84 4.17
C ARG A 244 -14.11 7.95 4.68
N ASN A 245 -13.58 9.11 5.00
CA ASN A 245 -14.34 10.23 5.58
C ASN A 245 -14.54 11.39 4.59
N SER A 246 -14.34 11.17 3.30
CA SER A 246 -14.52 12.19 2.27
C SER A 246 -15.18 11.56 1.05
N GLU A 247 -16.20 12.22 0.51
CA GLU A 247 -16.79 11.86 -0.78
C GLU A 247 -15.90 12.29 -1.96
N ALA A 248 -14.85 13.05 -1.68
CA ALA A 248 -13.93 13.53 -2.71
C ALA A 248 -13.10 12.37 -3.27
N GLN A 249 -13.01 12.31 -4.57
CA GLN A 249 -12.10 11.44 -5.30
C GLN A 249 -10.80 12.19 -5.55
N PHE A 250 -9.68 11.52 -5.23
CA PHE A 250 -8.34 12.05 -5.43
C PHE A 250 -7.65 11.25 -6.52
N SER A 251 -6.71 11.88 -7.21
CA SER A 251 -5.89 11.25 -8.24
C SER A 251 -4.43 11.15 -7.79
N SER A 252 -3.81 10.05 -8.16
CA SER A 252 -2.39 9.81 -7.92
C SER A 252 -1.76 9.13 -9.14
N LYS A 253 -0.44 9.18 -9.23
CA LYS A 253 0.33 8.55 -10.29
C LYS A 253 1.27 7.52 -9.71
N ILE A 254 1.23 6.30 -10.23
CA ILE A 254 2.13 5.22 -9.82
C ILE A 254 3.57 5.61 -10.18
N VAL A 255 4.44 5.68 -9.17
CA VAL A 255 5.87 5.96 -9.35
C VAL A 255 6.71 4.70 -9.23
N HIS A 256 6.26 3.72 -8.45
CA HIS A 256 7.01 2.48 -8.23
C HIS A 256 6.08 1.29 -8.03
N VAL A 257 6.43 0.17 -8.64
CA VAL A 257 5.84 -1.17 -8.40
C VAL A 257 6.99 -2.07 -7.99
N ALA A 258 6.89 -2.72 -6.84
CA ALA A 258 7.95 -3.61 -6.36
C ALA A 258 8.13 -4.80 -7.32
N GLU A 259 9.38 -5.20 -7.56
CA GLU A 259 9.73 -6.31 -8.46
C GLU A 259 9.46 -7.68 -7.83
N SER A 260 9.34 -7.75 -6.51
CA SER A 260 9.07 -8.97 -5.75
C SER A 260 7.80 -8.85 -4.94
N ALA A 261 7.08 -9.96 -4.82
CA ALA A 261 5.99 -10.11 -3.86
C ALA A 261 6.55 -10.45 -2.47
N ASP A 262 5.83 -10.03 -1.45
CA ASP A 262 6.07 -10.45 -0.07
C ASP A 262 5.82 -11.96 0.09
N ASP A 263 6.79 -12.70 0.61
CA ASP A 263 6.75 -14.18 0.65
C ASP A 263 5.59 -14.73 1.50
N ALA A 264 5.20 -14.01 2.54
CA ALA A 264 4.14 -14.44 3.46
C ALA A 264 2.74 -14.14 2.92
N THR A 265 2.56 -12.97 2.30
CA THR A 265 1.24 -12.48 1.86
C THR A 265 0.98 -12.61 0.38
N ARG A 266 2.02 -12.86 -0.44
CA ARG A 266 1.96 -12.86 -1.91
C ARG A 266 1.43 -11.57 -2.52
N LEU A 267 1.65 -10.46 -1.83
CA LEU A 267 1.26 -9.14 -2.26
C LEU A 267 2.49 -8.35 -2.74
N VAL A 268 2.31 -7.59 -3.80
CA VAL A 268 3.31 -6.68 -4.36
C VAL A 268 3.01 -5.26 -3.86
N ALA A 269 4.03 -4.59 -3.34
CA ALA A 269 3.91 -3.21 -2.88
C ALA A 269 3.94 -2.24 -4.07
N VAL A 270 3.03 -1.27 -4.04
CA VAL A 270 2.93 -0.20 -5.03
C VAL A 270 2.96 1.14 -4.32
N THR A 271 3.72 2.08 -4.86
CA THR A 271 3.78 3.46 -4.39
C THR A 271 3.34 4.39 -5.51
N ALA A 272 2.41 5.27 -5.20
CA ALA A 272 1.96 6.32 -6.11
C ALA A 272 2.13 7.69 -5.43
N GLU A 273 2.36 8.72 -6.22
CA GLU A 273 2.45 10.10 -5.78
C GLU A 273 1.11 10.78 -6.00
N VAL A 274 0.61 11.50 -4.98
CA VAL A 274 -0.67 12.20 -5.04
C VAL A 274 -0.49 13.48 -5.83
N GLU A 275 -1.22 13.59 -6.96
CA GLU A 275 -1.15 14.75 -7.87
C GLU A 275 -2.10 15.89 -7.46
N ASP A 276 -3.09 15.62 -6.63
CA ASP A 276 -4.14 16.58 -6.29
C ASP A 276 -3.70 17.53 -5.18
N ASN A 277 -3.57 18.81 -5.48
CA ASN A 277 -3.18 19.87 -4.56
C ASN A 277 -4.20 20.17 -3.43
N ARG A 278 -5.31 19.41 -3.33
CA ARG A 278 -6.20 19.44 -2.16
C ARG A 278 -5.58 18.75 -0.93
N ASN A 279 -4.25 18.82 -0.83
CA ASN A 279 -3.43 18.17 0.20
C ASN A 279 -3.76 18.59 1.62
N GLU A 280 -4.41 19.74 1.83
CA GLU A 280 -4.82 20.18 3.16
C GLU A 280 -5.87 19.25 3.79
N ALA A 281 -6.73 18.62 2.97
CA ALA A 281 -7.74 17.67 3.42
C ALA A 281 -7.17 16.28 3.72
N LEU A 282 -6.03 15.91 3.13
CA LEU A 282 -5.42 14.61 3.31
C LEU A 282 -4.40 14.65 4.46
N ARG A 283 -4.52 13.70 5.39
CA ARG A 283 -3.56 13.53 6.49
C ARG A 283 -2.77 12.24 6.29
N PRO A 284 -1.44 12.24 6.47
CA PRO A 284 -0.68 11.00 6.54
C PRO A 284 -1.25 10.03 7.56
N GLY A 285 -1.31 8.75 7.22
CA GLY A 285 -1.96 7.71 8.02
C GLY A 285 -3.43 7.49 7.68
N THR A 286 -4.01 8.26 6.75
CA THR A 286 -5.41 8.05 6.33
C THR A 286 -5.52 6.83 5.44
N PHE A 287 -6.51 5.97 5.74
CA PHE A 287 -6.84 4.81 4.93
C PHE A 287 -7.50 5.23 3.60
N ALA A 288 -7.11 4.57 2.52
CA ALA A 288 -7.58 4.84 1.17
C ALA A 288 -8.05 3.57 0.45
N GLU A 289 -9.14 3.69 -0.29
CA GLU A 289 -9.62 2.70 -1.25
C GLU A 289 -9.19 3.14 -2.64
N ILE A 290 -8.43 2.30 -3.33
CA ILE A 290 -7.73 2.62 -4.56
C ILE A 290 -8.32 1.83 -5.71
N THR A 291 -8.51 2.50 -6.85
CA THR A 291 -8.96 1.92 -8.11
C THR A 291 -8.00 2.32 -9.22
N VAL A 292 -7.33 1.34 -9.82
CA VAL A 292 -6.37 1.56 -10.91
C VAL A 292 -6.95 1.00 -12.21
N PRO A 293 -7.27 1.83 -13.21
CA PRO A 293 -7.68 1.37 -14.53
C PRO A 293 -6.47 0.78 -15.27
N VAL A 294 -6.52 -0.53 -15.59
CA VAL A 294 -5.40 -1.26 -16.21
C VAL A 294 -5.65 -1.66 -17.67
N SER A 295 -6.83 -1.38 -18.22
CA SER A 295 -7.13 -1.59 -19.63
C SER A 295 -7.71 -0.34 -20.26
N SER A 296 -7.55 -0.22 -21.57
CA SER A 296 -8.35 0.74 -22.34
C SER A 296 -9.83 0.37 -22.26
N GLU A 297 -10.67 1.36 -22.37
CA GLU A 297 -12.11 1.22 -22.47
C GLU A 297 -12.44 0.36 -23.69
N ARG A 298 -13.20 -0.72 -23.49
CA ARG A 298 -13.67 -1.57 -24.58
C ARG A 298 -15.16 -1.85 -24.43
N THR A 299 -15.87 -1.85 -25.53
CA THR A 299 -17.28 -2.20 -25.57
C THR A 299 -17.43 -3.71 -25.73
N ALA A 300 -18.12 -4.35 -24.81
CA ALA A 300 -18.35 -5.80 -24.84
C ALA A 300 -19.80 -6.13 -24.42
N PRO A 301 -20.35 -7.28 -24.88
CA PRO A 301 -21.62 -7.78 -24.42
C PRO A 301 -21.56 -8.12 -22.92
N VAL A 302 -22.55 -7.67 -22.16
CA VAL A 302 -22.70 -7.99 -20.72
C VAL A 302 -24.04 -8.61 -20.46
N ILE A 303 -24.07 -9.57 -19.53
CA ILE A 303 -25.28 -10.27 -19.12
C ILE A 303 -25.34 -10.36 -17.58
N PRO A 304 -26.55 -10.37 -16.98
CA PRO A 304 -26.69 -10.63 -15.56
C PRO A 304 -26.17 -12.02 -15.19
N GLN A 305 -25.47 -12.13 -14.05
CA GLN A 305 -24.96 -13.41 -13.56
C GLN A 305 -26.09 -14.46 -13.39
N THR A 306 -27.30 -14.02 -13.09
CA THR A 306 -28.49 -14.88 -12.94
C THR A 306 -28.86 -15.64 -14.22
N ALA A 307 -28.47 -15.14 -15.40
CA ALA A 307 -28.70 -15.79 -16.68
C ALA A 307 -27.67 -16.90 -17.01
N ILE A 308 -26.60 -17.00 -16.23
CA ILE A 308 -25.51 -17.95 -16.48
C ILE A 308 -25.77 -19.23 -15.69
N ARG A 309 -25.64 -20.37 -16.36
CA ARG A 309 -25.77 -21.70 -15.76
C ARG A 309 -24.51 -22.52 -15.97
N ALA A 310 -24.14 -23.30 -14.97
CA ALA A 310 -23.08 -24.29 -15.11
C ALA A 310 -23.65 -25.57 -15.77
N SER A 311 -22.91 -26.12 -16.72
CA SER A 311 -23.19 -27.36 -17.43
C SER A 311 -21.92 -28.20 -17.53
N ASP A 312 -22.04 -29.48 -17.84
CA ASP A 312 -20.91 -30.39 -18.10
C ASP A 312 -20.00 -29.89 -19.26
N ARG A 313 -20.55 -29.03 -20.13
CA ARG A 313 -19.84 -28.42 -21.27
C ARG A 313 -19.30 -27.01 -20.98
N GLY A 314 -19.37 -26.55 -19.73
CA GLY A 314 -18.97 -25.20 -19.30
C GLY A 314 -20.14 -24.32 -18.93
N PHE A 315 -20.00 -23.00 -19.08
CA PHE A 315 -21.07 -22.06 -18.81
C PHE A 315 -21.99 -21.93 -20.02
N ILE A 316 -23.30 -21.94 -19.76
CA ILE A 316 -24.32 -21.82 -20.78
C ILE A 316 -25.32 -20.71 -20.43
N ALA A 317 -25.99 -20.17 -21.46
CA ALA A 317 -27.18 -19.37 -21.32
C ALA A 317 -28.20 -19.76 -22.41
N TYR A 318 -29.45 -19.39 -22.21
CA TYR A 318 -30.53 -19.60 -23.19
C TYR A 318 -30.90 -18.27 -23.85
N VAL A 319 -31.01 -18.29 -25.18
CA VAL A 319 -31.57 -17.20 -25.96
C VAL A 319 -32.86 -17.65 -26.63
N VAL A 320 -33.78 -16.73 -26.89
CA VAL A 320 -35.03 -17.03 -27.57
C VAL A 320 -34.88 -16.78 -29.07
N GLU A 321 -34.99 -17.85 -29.86
CA GLU A 321 -34.99 -17.83 -31.34
C GLU A 321 -36.26 -18.54 -31.84
N ASN A 322 -37.09 -17.87 -32.63
CA ASN A 322 -38.32 -18.43 -33.18
C ASN A 322 -39.22 -19.11 -32.12
N ASP A 323 -39.42 -18.43 -30.99
CA ASP A 323 -40.21 -18.92 -29.83
C ASP A 323 -39.71 -20.24 -29.21
N LYS A 324 -38.45 -20.54 -29.38
CA LYS A 324 -37.76 -21.68 -28.79
C LYS A 324 -36.51 -21.22 -28.06
N ALA A 325 -36.19 -21.93 -26.99
CA ALA A 325 -34.93 -21.71 -26.25
C ALA A 325 -33.75 -22.36 -27.01
N ALA A 326 -32.78 -21.55 -27.42
CA ALA A 326 -31.53 -22.01 -27.99
C ALA A 326 -30.42 -21.93 -26.92
N GLU A 327 -29.75 -23.03 -26.66
CA GLU A 327 -28.62 -23.12 -25.75
C GLU A 327 -27.38 -22.52 -26.42
N ARG A 328 -26.68 -21.61 -25.69
CA ARG A 328 -25.42 -21.01 -26.10
C ARG A 328 -24.34 -21.32 -25.08
N ILE A 329 -23.22 -21.87 -25.53
CA ILE A 329 -22.03 -22.07 -24.70
C ILE A 329 -21.31 -20.72 -24.62
N LEU A 330 -21.00 -20.27 -23.39
CA LEU A 330 -20.43 -18.97 -23.12
C LEU A 330 -18.95 -19.08 -22.75
N GLN A 331 -18.17 -18.17 -23.27
CA GLN A 331 -16.88 -17.82 -22.70
C GLN A 331 -17.05 -16.52 -21.90
N LEU A 332 -16.84 -16.64 -20.59
CA LEU A 332 -17.03 -15.51 -19.67
C LEU A 332 -15.73 -14.73 -19.53
N GLY A 333 -15.85 -13.43 -19.48
CA GLY A 333 -14.77 -12.50 -19.21
C GLY A 333 -14.85 -11.90 -17.81
N MET A 334 -14.73 -10.58 -17.72
CA MET A 334 -14.73 -9.84 -16.49
C MET A 334 -16.12 -9.80 -15.83
N ARG A 335 -16.12 -9.82 -14.49
CA ARG A 335 -17.30 -9.53 -13.67
C ARG A 335 -17.27 -8.07 -13.24
N THR A 336 -18.36 -7.36 -13.46
CA THR A 336 -18.52 -5.97 -13.03
C THR A 336 -19.04 -5.88 -11.60
N ALA A 337 -18.85 -4.74 -10.95
CA ALA A 337 -19.27 -4.52 -9.56
C ALA A 337 -20.81 -4.56 -9.38
N ASP A 338 -21.58 -4.28 -10.43
CA ASP A 338 -23.05 -4.32 -10.47
C ASP A 338 -23.62 -5.72 -10.77
N GLY A 339 -22.79 -6.77 -10.71
CA GLY A 339 -23.21 -8.17 -10.88
C GLY A 339 -23.45 -8.59 -12.33
N GLN A 340 -23.01 -7.80 -13.30
CA GLN A 340 -22.98 -8.18 -14.71
C GLN A 340 -21.70 -8.97 -15.01
N VAL A 341 -21.74 -9.82 -16.04
CA VAL A 341 -20.61 -10.61 -16.50
C VAL A 341 -20.40 -10.37 -17.98
N GLU A 342 -19.16 -10.06 -18.35
CA GLU A 342 -18.76 -9.93 -19.73
C GLU A 342 -18.82 -11.30 -20.43
N VAL A 343 -19.31 -11.31 -21.68
CA VAL A 343 -19.26 -12.47 -22.55
C VAL A 343 -18.29 -12.21 -23.68
N THR A 344 -17.19 -12.97 -23.69
CA THR A 344 -16.15 -12.85 -24.72
C THR A 344 -16.47 -13.61 -25.99
N ALA A 345 -17.26 -14.69 -25.87
CA ALA A 345 -17.77 -15.45 -27.01
C ALA A 345 -19.06 -16.21 -26.62
N GLY A 346 -19.92 -16.48 -27.60
CA GLY A 346 -21.15 -17.28 -27.44
C GLY A 346 -22.45 -16.49 -27.52
N LEU A 347 -22.45 -15.16 -27.42
CA LEU A 347 -23.62 -14.32 -27.58
C LEU A 347 -23.33 -13.15 -28.53
N LYS A 348 -24.36 -12.70 -29.22
CA LYS A 348 -24.32 -11.49 -30.06
C LYS A 348 -25.10 -10.37 -29.37
N PRO A 349 -24.69 -9.11 -29.55
CA PRO A 349 -25.46 -7.96 -29.08
C PRO A 349 -26.87 -7.96 -29.65
N GLY A 350 -27.87 -7.65 -28.79
CA GLY A 350 -29.27 -7.59 -29.18
C GLY A 350 -30.02 -8.95 -29.18
N GLU A 351 -29.36 -10.09 -28.96
CA GLU A 351 -30.04 -11.37 -28.76
C GLU A 351 -30.94 -11.32 -27.50
N ARG A 352 -32.11 -11.96 -27.57
CA ARG A 352 -33.05 -12.05 -26.44
C ARG A 352 -32.61 -13.12 -25.44
N LEU A 353 -31.92 -12.70 -24.40
CA LEU A 353 -31.38 -13.56 -23.35
C LEU A 353 -32.46 -13.89 -22.31
N VAL A 354 -32.60 -15.14 -21.93
CA VAL A 354 -33.48 -15.57 -20.83
C VAL A 354 -32.80 -15.26 -19.50
N ILE A 355 -33.40 -14.38 -18.69
CA ILE A 355 -32.92 -13.97 -17.38
C ILE A 355 -33.61 -14.68 -16.21
N ARG A 356 -34.86 -15.16 -16.44
CA ARG A 356 -35.65 -15.97 -15.49
C ARG A 356 -36.40 -17.09 -16.20
N GLY A 357 -36.63 -18.20 -15.51
CA GLY A 357 -37.29 -19.38 -16.06
C GLY A 357 -36.35 -20.35 -16.79
N ALA A 358 -35.05 -20.12 -16.75
CA ALA A 358 -34.06 -20.97 -17.43
C ALA A 358 -33.89 -22.36 -16.80
N GLU A 359 -34.39 -22.59 -15.55
CA GLU A 359 -34.17 -23.82 -14.78
C GLU A 359 -34.80 -25.05 -15.42
N ALA A 360 -35.94 -24.86 -16.07
CA ALA A 360 -36.69 -25.91 -16.71
C ALA A 360 -36.42 -26.08 -18.21
N LEU A 361 -35.61 -25.18 -18.78
CA LEU A 361 -35.32 -25.17 -20.21
C LEU A 361 -34.35 -26.26 -20.65
N ARG A 362 -34.57 -26.74 -21.85
CA ARG A 362 -33.63 -27.57 -22.64
C ARG A 362 -33.52 -26.97 -24.02
N ASN A 363 -32.45 -27.28 -24.71
CA ASN A 363 -32.27 -26.84 -26.09
C ASN A 363 -33.46 -27.23 -26.96
N GLY A 364 -34.06 -26.23 -27.64
CA GLY A 364 -35.25 -26.42 -28.49
C GLY A 364 -36.59 -26.41 -27.77
N ALA A 365 -36.63 -26.16 -26.45
CA ALA A 365 -37.88 -26.09 -25.69
C ALA A 365 -38.75 -24.90 -26.14
N PRO A 366 -40.08 -25.07 -26.37
CA PRO A 366 -40.95 -23.93 -26.70
C PRO A 366 -41.12 -23.02 -25.51
N VAL A 367 -40.90 -21.73 -25.72
CA VAL A 367 -41.00 -20.70 -24.68
C VAL A 367 -42.10 -19.71 -24.97
N LYS A 368 -42.71 -19.15 -23.92
CA LYS A 368 -43.69 -18.09 -24.00
C LYS A 368 -43.21 -16.91 -23.17
N GLU A 369 -42.99 -15.78 -23.83
CA GLU A 369 -42.76 -14.52 -23.11
C GLU A 369 -44.11 -14.02 -22.52
N PRO A 370 -44.19 -13.62 -21.27
CA PRO A 370 -45.35 -12.88 -20.76
C PRO A 370 -45.47 -11.62 -21.61
N ALA A 371 -46.69 -11.31 -22.08
CA ALA A 371 -46.91 -10.06 -22.81
C ALA A 371 -46.32 -8.92 -21.99
N ALA A 372 -45.49 -8.08 -22.61
CA ALA A 372 -44.79 -6.99 -21.97
C ALA A 372 -45.74 -6.21 -21.05
N ALA A 373 -45.55 -6.28 -19.75
CA ALA A 373 -46.24 -5.41 -18.82
C ALA A 373 -45.83 -3.99 -19.19
N THR A 374 -46.75 -3.26 -19.80
CA THR A 374 -46.64 -1.84 -20.12
C THR A 374 -46.05 -1.15 -18.91
N ALA A 375 -44.91 -0.49 -19.09
CA ALA A 375 -44.25 0.28 -18.08
C ALA A 375 -45.28 1.14 -17.35
N VAL A 376 -45.51 0.86 -16.07
CA VAL A 376 -46.31 1.70 -15.20
C VAL A 376 -45.58 3.03 -15.12
N ALA A 377 -46.16 4.04 -15.81
CA ALA A 377 -45.74 5.41 -15.65
C ALA A 377 -45.82 5.79 -14.17
N PRO A 378 -44.90 6.55 -13.62
CA PRO A 378 -44.98 7.01 -12.23
C PRO A 378 -46.25 7.85 -12.09
N SER A 379 -47.16 7.45 -11.18
CA SER A 379 -48.34 8.20 -10.82
C SER A 379 -47.95 9.61 -10.40
N PRO A 380 -48.63 10.65 -10.92
CA PRO A 380 -48.42 11.99 -10.43
C PRO A 380 -48.89 12.13 -8.97
N ASP A 381 -48.10 12.84 -8.20
CA ASP A 381 -48.26 13.29 -6.82
C ASP A 381 -49.70 13.31 -6.28
N ARG A 382 -49.91 12.55 -5.20
CA ARG A 382 -51.01 12.81 -4.29
C ARG A 382 -50.59 13.94 -3.34
N PRO A 383 -51.35 15.02 -3.24
CA PRO A 383 -51.09 16.06 -2.25
C PRO A 383 -51.30 15.51 -0.83
N VAL A 384 -50.33 15.71 0.03
CA VAL A 384 -50.41 15.41 1.47
C VAL A 384 -51.39 16.37 2.10
N PRO A 385 -52.45 15.92 2.85
CA PRO A 385 -53.33 16.83 3.58
C PRO A 385 -52.55 17.44 4.76
N GLY A 386 -52.59 18.78 4.83
CA GLY A 386 -52.09 19.56 5.94
C GLY A 386 -52.79 19.15 7.25
N LYS A 387 -52.03 19.09 8.31
CA LYS A 387 -52.51 19.15 9.69
C LYS A 387 -52.33 20.55 10.22
N ASP A 388 -53.44 21.11 10.60
CA ASP A 388 -53.57 22.28 11.48
C ASP A 388 -52.81 22.09 12.81
#